data_f1fc7343b5ad9c13df3c0cb64552db9f
#
_entry.id   f1fc7343b5ad9c13df3c0cb64552db9f
#
_cell.length_a   1.000
_cell.length_b   1.000
_cell.length_c   1.000
_cell.angle_alpha   90.00
_cell.angle_beta   90.00
_cell.angle_gamma   90.00
#
_symmetry.space_group_name_H-M   'P 1'
#
loop_
_entity.id
_entity.type
_entity.pdbx_description
1 polymer ?
#
loop_
_entity_poly.entity_id
_entity_poly.type
_entity_poly.pdbx_seq_one_letter_code
_entity_poly.pdbx_strand_id
1 'polypeptide(L)'
;MKKKLALGILLLSAITVVAQQENDSIRKTKFKFNGGLESNAQWYLNDVERKIDQPESPLRSNNYLFLKANYGNFTVGTQVESYYKEALLNYNPAFEGTDFSLYWANYRSKILDITAGYFYEQFGSGMLLRAWEDRALGINTALRGGRINFKPTDGVSITALYGRQKSGFHVSDADVFGANADLDLATLFKQDSFGLTAGFSYILKNAEIDESVVDPKFDKETPAYSGRVGFSKGGFYAATEYNYKGEEPIYQPTTGLDYDFIKPGNALLVNLGYSQKGLGIDATLRRMENMSFLSDREPFVYQSNGDQLATNSLDYNDRVLSFTPALTKQHHSNLANIYVYQAQNRVNIDVTTNINKTGEIGGQFDVFYNFKKGSPLGGKYGTKVALNVSNWFNLDADFEFEDENGAYKPDYDAKFLGGGEKYFSDYNIEVSKKFSKNFRGNFMFINQYYNDRLIKGSFIENVVKTNILFAEGIYTFSGSRSLTVGAEHMWADNDRKNWASLLVEYNHNMNWSVFVMDMYNYGFEEEGNLIDDAYDLFKIHFYNAGITYRKNSSRFSLGYGRQRGGLVCAGGVCRFVPPSTGLSFTISTSF
;
A
#
# COMPACT_ATOMS: atom_id res chain seq x y z
N MET A 1 14.69 -10.97 -28.98
CA MET A 1 14.85 -12.00 -27.92
C MET A 1 16.21 -12.71 -27.93
N LYS A 2 16.65 -13.38 -29.01
CA LYS A 2 17.91 -14.15 -29.03
C LYS A 2 19.18 -13.35 -28.66
N LYS A 3 19.29 -12.05 -29.03
CA LYS A 3 20.46 -11.21 -28.69
C LYS A 3 20.52 -10.78 -27.22
N LYS A 4 19.37 -10.56 -26.55
CA LYS A 4 19.32 -10.21 -25.11
C LYS A 4 19.64 -11.43 -24.22
N LEU A 5 19.24 -12.62 -24.64
CA LEU A 5 19.58 -13.88 -23.94
C LEU A 5 21.09 -14.22 -24.03
N ALA A 6 21.70 -13.95 -25.17
CA ALA A 6 23.14 -14.14 -25.38
C ALA A 6 23.99 -13.20 -24.51
N LEU A 7 23.53 -11.97 -24.28
CA LEU A 7 24.22 -10.99 -23.41
C LEU A 7 24.17 -11.43 -21.93
N GLY A 8 23.05 -12.02 -21.50
CA GLY A 8 22.90 -12.58 -20.13
C GLY A 8 23.83 -13.79 -19.89
N ILE A 9 23.97 -14.66 -20.90
CA ILE A 9 24.86 -15.83 -20.82
C ILE A 9 26.35 -15.40 -20.90
N LEU A 10 26.68 -14.37 -21.68
CA LEU A 10 28.03 -13.80 -21.73
C LEU A 10 28.44 -13.11 -20.43
N LEU A 11 27.52 -12.42 -19.76
CA LEU A 11 27.76 -11.87 -18.40
C LEU A 11 27.98 -12.96 -17.36
N LEU A 12 27.22 -14.05 -17.41
CA LEU A 12 27.41 -15.21 -16.52
C LEU A 12 28.74 -15.94 -16.78
N SER A 13 29.18 -16.07 -18.03
CA SER A 13 30.47 -16.69 -18.36
C SER A 13 31.67 -15.79 -18.00
N ALA A 14 31.54 -14.46 -18.10
CA ALA A 14 32.57 -13.52 -17.66
C ALA A 14 32.78 -13.55 -16.14
N ILE A 15 31.73 -13.80 -15.37
CA ILE A 15 31.78 -13.89 -13.90
C ILE A 15 32.54 -15.13 -13.44
N THR A 16 32.47 -16.25 -14.18
CA THR A 16 33.19 -17.49 -13.82
C THR A 16 34.71 -17.42 -14.12
N VAL A 17 35.16 -16.60 -15.04
CA VAL A 17 36.58 -16.44 -15.38
C VAL A 17 37.34 -15.60 -14.37
N VAL A 18 36.70 -14.61 -13.73
CA VAL A 18 37.36 -13.75 -12.72
C VAL A 18 37.53 -14.42 -11.36
N ALA A 19 36.82 -15.53 -11.11
CA ALA A 19 36.87 -16.27 -9.83
C ALA A 19 38.11 -17.18 -9.67
N GLN A 20 38.99 -17.30 -10.67
CA GLN A 20 40.08 -18.27 -10.68
C GLN A 20 41.52 -17.75 -10.54
N GLN A 21 41.74 -16.43 -10.30
CA GLN A 21 43.09 -15.93 -9.99
C GLN A 21 43.23 -15.57 -8.50
N GLU A 22 43.76 -16.52 -7.72
CA GLU A 22 44.24 -16.28 -6.36
C GLU A 22 45.72 -15.82 -6.37
N ASN A 23 46.00 -14.69 -5.73
CA ASN A 23 47.30 -14.42 -5.12
C ASN A 23 47.14 -13.69 -3.79
N ASP A 24 47.86 -14.21 -2.80
CA ASP A 24 47.79 -13.86 -1.39
C ASP A 24 48.31 -12.45 -1.08
N SER A 25 47.67 -11.78 -0.17
CA SER A 25 48.09 -10.80 0.85
C SER A 25 47.32 -9.48 0.99
N ILE A 26 46.09 -9.38 0.50
CA ILE A 26 45.17 -8.28 0.85
C ILE A 26 43.91 -8.95 1.45
N ARG A 27 43.28 -8.38 2.48
CA ARG A 27 41.99 -8.85 3.03
C ARG A 27 41.08 -9.20 1.87
N LYS A 28 40.90 -10.50 1.58
CA LYS A 28 40.17 -11.01 0.40
C LYS A 28 38.74 -10.49 0.46
N THR A 29 38.43 -9.49 -0.31
CA THR A 29 37.06 -9.05 -0.56
C THR A 29 36.39 -10.16 -1.34
N LYS A 30 35.56 -10.98 -0.67
CA LYS A 30 34.88 -12.09 -1.32
C LYS A 30 33.76 -11.56 -2.21
N PHE A 31 33.75 -12.04 -3.45
CA PHE A 31 32.60 -11.87 -4.32
C PHE A 31 31.42 -12.68 -3.72
N LYS A 32 30.24 -12.04 -3.59
CA LYS A 32 29.02 -12.68 -3.11
C LYS A 32 27.94 -12.54 -4.17
N PHE A 33 27.35 -13.65 -4.54
CA PHE A 33 26.24 -13.71 -5.45
C PHE A 33 25.00 -14.20 -4.68
N ASN A 34 23.86 -13.56 -4.89
CA ASN A 34 22.59 -13.92 -4.30
C ASN A 34 21.52 -13.81 -5.38
N GLY A 35 20.52 -14.67 -5.30
CA GLY A 35 19.38 -14.61 -6.20
C GLY A 35 18.10 -15.06 -5.51
N GLY A 36 16.99 -14.80 -6.16
CA GLY A 36 15.68 -15.26 -5.71
C GLY A 36 14.73 -15.37 -6.89
N LEU A 37 13.83 -16.32 -6.77
CA LEU A 37 12.73 -16.54 -7.71
C LEU A 37 11.42 -16.49 -6.93
N GLU A 38 10.48 -15.71 -7.44
CA GLU A 38 9.09 -15.69 -7.01
C GLU A 38 8.20 -15.91 -8.22
N SER A 39 7.22 -16.82 -8.10
CA SER A 39 6.24 -17.09 -9.13
C SER A 39 4.87 -17.23 -8.47
N ASN A 40 3.93 -16.43 -8.94
CA ASN A 40 2.53 -16.49 -8.55
C ASN A 40 1.72 -16.84 -9.80
N ALA A 41 1.05 -17.97 -9.81
CA ALA A 41 0.23 -18.43 -10.92
C ALA A 41 -1.21 -18.66 -10.44
N GLN A 42 -2.16 -18.40 -11.30
CA GLN A 42 -3.56 -18.68 -11.05
C GLN A 42 -4.22 -19.26 -12.30
N TRP A 43 -4.97 -20.33 -12.09
CA TRP A 43 -5.86 -20.90 -13.08
C TRP A 43 -7.28 -20.50 -12.72
N TYR A 44 -7.81 -19.56 -13.46
CA TYR A 44 -9.17 -19.04 -13.31
C TYR A 44 -10.18 -20.04 -13.85
N LEU A 45 -11.29 -20.17 -13.15
CA LEU A 45 -12.41 -21.05 -13.50
C LEU A 45 -13.70 -20.24 -13.58
N ASN A 46 -14.64 -20.72 -14.36
CA ASN A 46 -16.00 -20.17 -14.37
C ASN A 46 -16.64 -20.29 -12.98
N ASP A 47 -17.30 -19.26 -12.55
CA ASP A 47 -18.12 -19.25 -11.35
C ASP A 47 -19.59 -19.11 -11.75
N VAL A 48 -20.23 -20.28 -11.96
CA VAL A 48 -21.61 -20.35 -12.47
C VAL A 48 -22.59 -19.69 -11.49
N GLU A 49 -22.37 -19.84 -10.18
CA GLU A 49 -23.23 -19.25 -9.15
C GLU A 49 -23.18 -17.72 -9.17
N ARG A 50 -22.01 -17.18 -9.49
CA ARG A 50 -21.78 -15.73 -9.57
C ARG A 50 -21.90 -15.17 -10.99
N LYS A 51 -22.24 -15.99 -11.97
CA LYS A 51 -22.30 -15.59 -13.40
C LYS A 51 -21.00 -14.90 -13.86
N ILE A 52 -19.84 -15.36 -13.37
CA ILE A 52 -18.54 -14.83 -13.74
C ILE A 52 -17.81 -15.85 -14.60
N ASP A 53 -17.51 -15.47 -15.83
CA ASP A 53 -16.74 -16.30 -16.74
C ASP A 53 -15.24 -16.17 -16.43
N GLN A 54 -14.51 -17.25 -16.70
CA GLN A 54 -13.05 -17.21 -16.67
C GLN A 54 -12.55 -16.26 -17.79
N PRO A 55 -11.41 -15.58 -17.56
CA PRO A 55 -10.84 -14.75 -18.61
C PRO A 55 -10.41 -15.55 -19.84
N GLU A 56 -10.27 -14.91 -20.99
CA GLU A 56 -9.84 -15.55 -22.25
C GLU A 56 -8.54 -16.36 -22.06
N SER A 57 -7.59 -15.82 -21.29
CA SER A 57 -6.41 -16.55 -20.84
C SER A 57 -6.61 -17.06 -19.40
N PRO A 58 -7.15 -18.28 -19.19
CA PRO A 58 -7.50 -18.73 -17.84
C PRO A 58 -6.29 -19.07 -16.97
N LEU A 59 -5.12 -19.37 -17.55
CA LEU A 59 -3.89 -19.55 -16.81
C LEU A 59 -3.01 -18.31 -16.98
N ARG A 60 -2.78 -17.60 -15.87
CA ARG A 60 -1.95 -16.42 -15.80
C ARG A 60 -0.88 -16.58 -14.73
N SER A 61 0.28 -15.93 -14.91
CA SER A 61 1.31 -15.92 -13.86
C SER A 61 2.17 -14.65 -13.91
N ASN A 62 2.57 -14.21 -12.71
CA ASN A 62 3.54 -13.15 -12.48
C ASN A 62 4.81 -13.80 -11.92
N ASN A 63 5.93 -13.63 -12.61
CA ASN A 63 7.19 -14.27 -12.27
C ASN A 63 8.29 -13.23 -12.13
N TYR A 64 9.12 -13.36 -11.09
CA TYR A 64 10.20 -12.43 -10.76
C TYR A 64 11.48 -13.22 -10.50
N LEU A 65 12.53 -12.94 -11.25
CA LEU A 65 13.88 -13.42 -11.01
C LEU A 65 14.76 -12.26 -10.60
N PHE A 66 15.24 -12.28 -9.38
CA PHE A 66 16.13 -11.28 -8.82
C PHE A 66 17.55 -11.82 -8.70
N LEU A 67 18.53 -11.08 -9.19
CA LEU A 67 19.95 -11.41 -9.14
C LEU A 67 20.75 -10.22 -8.62
N LYS A 68 21.68 -10.49 -7.68
CA LYS A 68 22.53 -9.49 -7.06
C LYS A 68 23.94 -9.99 -6.83
N ALA A 69 24.93 -9.20 -7.22
CA ALA A 69 26.33 -9.44 -7.00
C ALA A 69 26.97 -8.32 -6.17
N ASN A 70 27.80 -8.68 -5.19
CA ASN A 70 28.46 -7.72 -4.31
C ASN A 70 29.98 -7.97 -4.35
N TYR A 71 30.76 -6.90 -4.47
CA TYR A 71 32.23 -6.95 -4.40
C TYR A 71 32.75 -5.68 -3.70
N GLY A 72 33.25 -5.85 -2.51
CA GLY A 72 33.68 -4.71 -1.67
C GLY A 72 32.53 -3.74 -1.42
N ASN A 73 32.73 -2.50 -1.83
CA ASN A 73 31.77 -1.41 -1.73
C ASN A 73 30.77 -1.36 -2.90
N PHE A 74 30.95 -2.21 -3.92
CA PHE A 74 30.12 -2.22 -5.11
C PHE A 74 29.05 -3.30 -5.05
N THR A 75 27.87 -2.96 -5.51
CA THR A 75 26.75 -3.87 -5.70
C THR A 75 26.18 -3.64 -7.08
N VAL A 76 25.90 -4.69 -7.81
CA VAL A 76 25.10 -4.65 -9.05
C VAL A 76 23.95 -5.62 -8.93
N GLY A 77 22.82 -5.28 -9.50
CA GLY A 77 21.65 -6.12 -9.46
C GLY A 77 20.75 -5.95 -10.67
N THR A 78 19.91 -6.95 -10.89
CA THR A 78 18.88 -6.93 -11.90
C THR A 78 17.67 -7.73 -11.46
N GLN A 79 16.49 -7.37 -11.97
CA GLN A 79 15.26 -8.12 -11.85
C GLN A 79 14.68 -8.35 -13.24
N VAL A 80 14.32 -9.59 -13.53
CA VAL A 80 13.55 -9.98 -14.69
C VAL A 80 12.13 -10.23 -14.23
N GLU A 81 11.17 -9.61 -14.89
CA GLU A 81 9.75 -9.86 -14.69
C GLU A 81 9.18 -10.56 -15.93
N SER A 82 8.24 -11.48 -15.71
CA SER A 82 7.58 -12.21 -16.78
C SER A 82 6.12 -12.46 -16.41
N TYR A 83 5.22 -12.01 -17.26
CA TYR A 83 3.77 -12.16 -17.13
C TYR A 83 3.28 -13.12 -18.21
N TYR A 84 2.90 -14.34 -17.79
CA TYR A 84 2.50 -15.40 -18.72
C TYR A 84 1.00 -15.70 -18.60
N LYS A 85 0.25 -15.74 -19.64
CA LYS A 85 0.32 -15.01 -20.92
C LYS A 85 0.06 -13.53 -20.72
N GLU A 86 -0.62 -13.21 -19.66
CA GLU A 86 -1.03 -11.92 -19.13
C GLU A 86 -0.77 -11.88 -17.64
N ALA A 87 -0.78 -10.72 -17.04
CA ALA A 87 -0.70 -10.55 -15.60
C ALA A 87 -1.92 -11.15 -14.88
N LEU A 88 -1.75 -11.51 -13.62
CA LEU A 88 -2.87 -11.86 -12.76
C LEU A 88 -3.92 -10.74 -12.75
N LEU A 89 -5.19 -11.07 -12.59
CA LEU A 89 -6.31 -10.12 -12.63
C LEU A 89 -6.22 -8.97 -11.63
N ASN A 90 -5.44 -9.12 -10.56
CA ASN A 90 -5.15 -8.06 -9.59
C ASN A 90 -4.02 -7.11 -10.03
N TYR A 91 -3.53 -7.23 -11.26
CA TYR A 91 -2.49 -6.39 -11.85
C TYR A 91 -3.04 -5.53 -12.99
N ASN A 92 -2.30 -4.47 -13.31
CA ASN A 92 -2.57 -3.68 -14.49
C ASN A 92 -2.46 -4.55 -15.76
N PRO A 93 -3.47 -4.56 -16.66
CA PRO A 93 -3.45 -5.34 -17.88
C PRO A 93 -2.32 -4.97 -18.86
N ALA A 94 -1.70 -3.80 -18.71
CA ALA A 94 -0.50 -3.42 -19.47
C ALA A 94 0.76 -4.21 -19.08
N PHE A 95 0.72 -4.97 -18.00
CA PHE A 95 1.80 -5.90 -17.63
C PHE A 95 1.68 -7.19 -18.42
N GLU A 96 2.43 -7.27 -19.51
CA GLU A 96 2.50 -8.45 -20.37
C GLU A 96 3.92 -8.71 -20.87
N GLY A 97 4.24 -9.96 -21.21
CA GLY A 97 5.53 -10.35 -21.76
C GLY A 97 6.62 -10.52 -20.71
N THR A 98 7.88 -10.40 -21.15
CA THR A 98 9.06 -10.62 -20.32
C THR A 98 10.13 -9.59 -20.65
N ASP A 99 10.63 -8.88 -19.64
CA ASP A 99 11.77 -7.95 -19.81
C ASP A 99 12.60 -7.83 -18.51
N PHE A 100 13.76 -7.17 -18.65
CA PHE A 100 14.55 -6.68 -17.51
C PHE A 100 13.84 -5.47 -16.90
N SER A 101 13.10 -5.71 -15.86
CA SER A 101 12.27 -4.71 -15.19
C SER A 101 13.08 -3.70 -14.38
N LEU A 102 14.12 -4.17 -13.70
CA LEU A 102 15.03 -3.35 -12.91
C LEU A 102 16.48 -3.74 -13.18
N TYR A 103 17.36 -2.75 -13.17
CA TYR A 103 18.81 -2.93 -13.15
C TYR A 103 19.46 -1.75 -12.46
N TRP A 104 20.49 -1.99 -11.66
CA TRP A 104 21.19 -0.92 -10.94
C TRP A 104 22.65 -1.28 -10.63
N ALA A 105 23.45 -0.25 -10.42
CA ALA A 105 24.77 -0.32 -9.83
C ALA A 105 24.83 0.64 -8.65
N ASN A 106 25.40 0.19 -7.54
CA ASN A 106 25.54 0.98 -6.31
C ASN A 106 26.96 0.92 -5.80
N TYR A 107 27.47 2.06 -5.37
CA TYR A 107 28.69 2.20 -4.59
C TYR A 107 28.35 2.74 -3.22
N ARG A 108 28.79 2.07 -2.16
CA ARG A 108 28.53 2.47 -0.77
C ARG A 108 29.80 2.50 0.06
N SER A 109 30.09 3.65 0.64
CA SER A 109 31.12 3.87 1.66
C SER A 109 30.48 4.36 2.97
N LYS A 110 31.30 4.78 3.94
CA LYS A 110 30.77 5.36 5.19
C LYS A 110 30.07 6.70 4.98
N ILE A 111 30.58 7.51 4.04
CA ILE A 111 30.14 8.90 3.83
C ILE A 111 29.34 9.07 2.53
N LEU A 112 29.35 8.09 1.63
CA LEU A 112 28.80 8.24 0.29
C LEU A 112 28.09 6.95 -0.14
N ASP A 113 26.87 7.10 -0.63
CA ASP A 113 26.05 6.04 -1.24
C ASP A 113 25.52 6.54 -2.58
N ILE A 114 26.01 5.99 -3.68
CA ILE A 114 25.65 6.39 -5.04
C ILE A 114 24.97 5.22 -5.72
N THR A 115 23.81 5.45 -6.34
CA THR A 115 23.11 4.46 -7.16
C THR A 115 22.86 5.03 -8.55
N ALA A 116 23.14 4.24 -9.57
CA ALA A 116 22.79 4.50 -10.97
C ALA A 116 21.90 3.37 -11.50
N GLY A 117 20.90 3.70 -12.30
CA GLY A 117 19.86 2.78 -12.76
C GLY A 117 18.57 2.94 -11.96
N TYR A 118 17.89 1.84 -11.65
CA TYR A 118 16.67 1.90 -10.83
C TYR A 118 17.01 1.95 -9.34
N PHE A 119 16.26 2.79 -8.61
CA PHE A 119 16.41 2.90 -7.16
C PHE A 119 15.07 3.22 -6.50
N TYR A 120 14.99 2.90 -5.21
CA TYR A 120 13.90 3.29 -4.32
C TYR A 120 14.40 4.37 -3.38
N GLU A 121 13.56 5.39 -3.13
CA GLU A 121 13.86 6.46 -2.20
C GLU A 121 12.58 6.97 -1.56
N GLN A 122 12.70 7.45 -0.33
CA GLN A 122 11.60 8.07 0.40
C GLN A 122 12.11 9.32 1.14
N PHE A 123 11.37 10.42 1.01
CA PHE A 123 11.61 11.65 1.75
C PHE A 123 10.58 11.81 2.87
N GLY A 124 11.06 11.95 4.11
CA GLY A 124 10.21 12.07 5.28
C GLY A 124 9.20 10.93 5.44
N SER A 125 7.93 11.27 5.64
CA SER A 125 6.82 10.30 5.68
C SER A 125 6.51 9.64 4.33
N GLY A 126 7.03 10.19 3.24
CA GLY A 126 6.76 9.78 1.87
C GLY A 126 5.64 10.58 1.20
N MET A 127 5.01 11.52 1.89
CA MET A 127 3.89 12.29 1.32
C MET A 127 4.27 13.15 0.11
N LEU A 128 5.57 13.49 -0.06
CA LEU A 128 6.06 14.09 -1.30
C LEU A 128 6.63 13.06 -2.26
N LEU A 129 7.44 12.14 -1.75
CA LEU A 129 8.13 11.13 -2.55
C LEU A 129 8.29 9.83 -1.77
N ARG A 130 7.76 8.75 -2.33
CA ARG A 130 8.10 7.38 -1.96
C ARG A 130 8.08 6.48 -3.18
N ALA A 131 9.26 6.12 -3.65
CA ALA A 131 9.42 5.04 -4.62
C ALA A 131 9.50 3.71 -3.87
N TRP A 132 8.65 2.74 -4.23
CA TRP A 132 8.51 1.47 -3.51
C TRP A 132 7.94 0.36 -4.39
N GLU A 133 8.01 -0.88 -3.91
CA GLU A 133 7.42 -2.05 -4.57
C GLU A 133 6.50 -2.78 -3.59
N ASP A 134 5.31 -3.16 -4.06
CA ASP A 134 4.44 -4.13 -3.41
C ASP A 134 3.84 -5.07 -4.48
N ARG A 135 4.34 -6.30 -4.52
CA ARG A 135 3.91 -7.28 -5.52
C ARG A 135 2.51 -7.81 -5.27
N ALA A 136 1.99 -7.77 -4.05
CA ALA A 136 0.62 -8.15 -3.78
C ALA A 136 -0.38 -7.16 -4.37
N LEU A 137 0.00 -5.87 -4.38
CA LEU A 137 -0.78 -4.80 -5.01
C LEU A 137 -0.43 -4.56 -6.48
N GLY A 138 0.62 -5.19 -7.02
CA GLY A 138 1.10 -4.93 -8.37
C GLY A 138 1.73 -3.55 -8.54
N ILE A 139 2.26 -2.97 -7.47
CA ILE A 139 2.86 -1.64 -7.47
C ILE A 139 4.38 -1.75 -7.55
N ASN A 140 5.00 -1.02 -8.48
CA ASN A 140 6.44 -0.78 -8.50
C ASN A 140 6.73 0.60 -9.08
N THR A 141 7.01 1.55 -8.20
CA THR A 141 7.25 2.97 -8.52
C THR A 141 8.74 3.36 -8.43
N ALA A 142 9.66 2.42 -8.67
CA ALA A 142 11.09 2.69 -8.71
C ALA A 142 11.41 3.86 -9.67
N LEU A 143 12.38 4.68 -9.32
CA LEU A 143 12.89 5.75 -10.20
C LEU A 143 14.08 5.22 -11.00
N ARG A 144 14.11 5.46 -12.33
CA ARG A 144 15.24 5.18 -13.20
C ARG A 144 16.06 6.44 -13.44
N GLY A 145 17.28 6.45 -12.92
CA GLY A 145 18.16 7.62 -13.01
C GLY A 145 19.38 7.49 -12.13
N GLY A 146 19.61 8.48 -11.28
CA GLY A 146 20.74 8.52 -10.35
C GLY A 146 20.35 9.08 -8.99
N ARG A 147 20.98 8.55 -7.95
CA ARG A 147 20.79 8.96 -6.56
C ARG A 147 22.14 9.03 -5.85
N ILE A 148 22.34 10.09 -5.08
CA ILE A 148 23.52 10.28 -4.23
C ILE A 148 23.02 10.59 -2.82
N ASN A 149 23.49 9.85 -1.82
CA ASN A 149 23.33 10.18 -0.41
C ASN A 149 24.72 10.47 0.19
N PHE A 150 24.88 11.63 0.77
CA PHE A 150 26.12 12.13 1.35
C PHE A 150 25.96 12.34 2.86
N LYS A 151 26.83 11.73 3.65
CA LYS A 151 26.87 11.79 5.11
C LYS A 151 28.21 12.37 5.58
N PRO A 152 28.37 13.70 5.56
CA PRO A 152 29.64 14.34 5.89
C PRO A 152 30.06 14.11 7.34
N THR A 153 29.12 13.96 8.24
CA THR A 153 29.34 13.70 9.67
C THR A 153 28.15 12.92 10.24
N ASP A 154 28.31 12.37 11.42
CA ASP A 154 27.20 11.77 12.16
C ASP A 154 26.11 12.84 12.41
N GLY A 155 24.86 12.46 12.24
CA GLY A 155 23.72 13.36 12.38
C GLY A 155 23.40 14.22 11.14
N VAL A 156 24.12 14.10 10.01
CA VAL A 156 23.78 14.79 8.75
C VAL A 156 23.67 13.80 7.62
N SER A 157 22.53 13.80 6.92
CA SER A 157 22.30 13.03 5.71
C SER A 157 21.67 13.91 4.64
N ILE A 158 22.34 14.03 3.50
CA ILE A 158 21.89 14.83 2.35
C ILE A 158 21.72 13.89 1.17
N THR A 159 20.54 13.88 0.57
CA THR A 159 20.23 13.09 -0.62
C THR A 159 19.90 14.01 -1.77
N ALA A 160 20.45 13.72 -2.95
CA ALA A 160 20.03 14.30 -4.22
C ALA A 160 19.69 13.17 -5.19
N LEU A 161 18.65 13.36 -6.01
CA LEU A 161 18.23 12.38 -7.00
C LEU A 161 17.70 13.05 -8.27
N TYR A 162 17.81 12.28 -9.34
CA TYR A 162 17.14 12.52 -10.61
C TYR A 162 16.63 11.18 -11.12
N GLY A 163 15.43 11.15 -11.68
CA GLY A 163 14.93 9.95 -12.32
C GLY A 163 13.52 10.11 -12.90
N ARG A 164 13.12 9.10 -13.67
CA ARG A 164 11.77 8.92 -14.20
C ARG A 164 11.13 7.72 -13.52
N GLN A 165 9.87 7.83 -13.14
CA GLN A 165 9.18 6.76 -12.43
C GLN A 165 8.89 5.57 -13.36
N LYS A 166 9.10 4.35 -12.85
CA LYS A 166 8.73 3.11 -13.53
C LYS A 166 7.21 3.01 -13.65
N SER A 167 6.74 2.63 -14.82
CA SER A 167 5.36 2.28 -15.11
C SER A 167 5.35 1.03 -16.01
N GLY A 168 5.01 -0.13 -15.44
CA GLY A 168 5.16 -1.41 -16.15
C GLY A 168 6.60 -1.68 -16.56
N PHE A 169 6.84 -1.98 -17.83
CA PHE A 169 8.19 -2.11 -18.43
C PHE A 169 8.74 -0.79 -18.99
N HIS A 170 8.00 0.29 -18.90
CA HIS A 170 8.36 1.63 -19.35
C HIS A 170 8.70 2.52 -18.14
N VAL A 171 9.00 3.76 -18.43
CA VAL A 171 9.11 4.84 -17.45
C VAL A 171 8.17 5.96 -17.86
N SER A 172 7.69 6.71 -16.90
CA SER A 172 6.89 7.92 -17.15
C SER A 172 7.69 8.97 -17.91
N ASP A 173 7.01 9.88 -18.59
CA ASP A 173 7.64 10.94 -19.36
C ASP A 173 8.14 12.09 -18.48
N ALA A 174 7.63 12.22 -17.26
CA ALA A 174 8.06 13.27 -16.35
C ALA A 174 9.44 13.02 -15.75
N ASP A 175 10.26 14.06 -15.79
CA ASP A 175 11.51 14.13 -15.04
C ASP A 175 11.25 14.55 -13.60
N VAL A 176 11.84 13.83 -12.65
CA VAL A 176 11.74 14.09 -11.22
C VAL A 176 13.13 14.40 -10.66
N PHE A 177 13.31 15.61 -10.13
CA PHE A 177 14.46 16.04 -9.38
C PHE A 177 14.12 16.10 -7.91
N GLY A 178 15.02 15.64 -7.04
CA GLY A 178 14.77 15.64 -5.59
C GLY A 178 16.02 15.97 -4.79
N ALA A 179 15.82 16.74 -3.72
CA ALA A 179 16.82 17.01 -2.70
C ALA A 179 16.20 16.82 -1.31
N ASN A 180 16.94 16.19 -0.41
CA ASN A 180 16.51 15.97 0.96
C ASN A 180 17.68 16.15 1.93
N ALA A 181 17.42 16.78 3.07
CA ALA A 181 18.36 16.89 4.17
C ALA A 181 17.68 16.42 5.46
N ASP A 182 18.28 15.46 6.13
CA ASP A 182 17.89 14.98 7.45
C ASP A 182 19.00 15.28 8.45
N LEU A 183 18.64 15.92 9.55
CA LEU A 183 19.53 16.37 10.61
C LEU A 183 19.12 15.74 11.94
N ASP A 184 20.02 15.05 12.58
CA ASP A 184 19.94 14.70 14.00
C ASP A 184 20.66 15.78 14.81
N LEU A 185 19.88 16.77 15.24
CA LEU A 185 20.40 17.92 15.97
C LEU A 185 20.90 17.53 17.36
N ALA A 186 20.30 16.49 17.99
CA ALA A 186 20.79 16.00 19.27
C ALA A 186 22.22 15.45 19.14
N THR A 187 22.47 14.63 18.11
CA THR A 187 23.83 14.13 17.81
C THR A 187 24.79 15.27 17.48
N LEU A 188 24.39 16.25 16.66
CA LEU A 188 25.23 17.39 16.29
C LEU A 188 25.61 18.26 17.50
N PHE A 189 24.68 18.45 18.44
CA PHE A 189 24.91 19.20 19.67
C PHE A 189 25.46 18.33 20.82
N LYS A 190 25.74 17.03 20.56
CA LYS A 190 26.26 16.07 21.54
C LYS A 190 25.33 15.94 22.76
N GLN A 191 24.04 15.89 22.52
CA GLN A 191 23.00 15.75 23.54
C GLN A 191 22.47 14.31 23.55
N ASP A 192 22.68 13.60 24.68
CA ASP A 192 22.23 12.22 24.86
C ASP A 192 20.91 12.12 25.68
N SER A 193 20.46 13.24 26.27
CA SER A 193 19.31 13.27 27.16
C SER A 193 17.94 13.35 26.45
N PHE A 194 17.94 13.73 25.19
CA PHE A 194 16.75 13.80 24.32
C PHE A 194 17.16 13.63 22.86
N GLY A 195 16.22 13.23 22.01
CA GLY A 195 16.34 13.25 20.55
C GLY A 195 15.71 14.51 19.99
N LEU A 196 16.36 15.16 19.04
CA LEU A 196 15.85 16.30 18.28
C LEU A 196 16.27 16.15 16.84
N THR A 197 15.30 16.06 15.93
CA THR A 197 15.54 15.92 14.49
C THR A 197 14.88 17.04 13.72
N ALA A 198 15.47 17.41 12.59
CA ALA A 198 14.89 18.32 11.62
C ALA A 198 15.12 17.75 10.21
N GLY A 199 14.24 18.08 9.28
CA GLY A 199 14.41 17.68 7.90
C GLY A 199 13.74 18.63 6.93
N PHE A 200 14.26 18.68 5.73
CA PHE A 200 13.70 19.45 4.63
C PHE A 200 13.81 18.64 3.34
N SER A 201 12.77 18.67 2.53
CA SER A 201 12.77 18.05 1.20
C SER A 201 12.25 19.01 0.15
N TYR A 202 12.79 18.86 -1.05
CA TYR A 202 12.35 19.55 -2.25
C TYR A 202 12.22 18.54 -3.40
N ILE A 203 11.12 18.61 -4.14
CA ILE A 203 10.89 17.86 -5.37
C ILE A 203 10.53 18.86 -6.46
N LEU A 204 11.07 18.68 -7.64
CA LEU A 204 10.64 19.34 -8.85
C LEU A 204 10.24 18.27 -9.87
N LYS A 205 8.99 18.25 -10.25
CA LYS A 205 8.48 17.44 -11.35
C LYS A 205 8.38 18.32 -12.60
N ASN A 206 8.96 17.86 -13.70
CA ASN A 206 8.80 18.46 -15.02
C ASN A 206 8.10 17.43 -15.92
N ALA A 207 6.82 17.66 -16.22
CA ALA A 207 6.01 16.78 -17.06
C ALA A 207 5.63 17.48 -18.37
N GLU A 208 5.77 16.77 -19.48
CA GLU A 208 5.32 17.28 -20.78
C GLU A 208 3.82 17.55 -20.77
N ILE A 209 3.42 18.53 -21.54
CA ILE A 209 2.02 18.97 -21.71
C ILE A 209 1.74 19.01 -23.20
N ASP A 210 0.57 18.55 -23.59
CA ASP A 210 0.09 18.77 -24.96
C ASP A 210 -0.26 20.26 -25.12
N GLU A 211 0.62 21.00 -25.78
CA GLU A 211 0.50 22.46 -25.99
C GLU A 211 -0.75 22.85 -26.79
N SER A 212 -1.45 21.89 -27.41
CA SER A 212 -2.69 22.14 -28.14
C SER A 212 -3.92 22.26 -27.23
N VAL A 213 -3.82 21.83 -25.95
CA VAL A 213 -4.94 21.72 -25.01
C VAL A 213 -4.80 22.71 -23.84
N VAL A 214 -3.66 23.35 -23.68
CA VAL A 214 -3.28 24.07 -22.44
C VAL A 214 -3.33 25.59 -22.59
N ASP A 215 -3.88 26.26 -21.58
CA ASP A 215 -3.67 27.71 -21.38
C ASP A 215 -2.14 27.99 -21.31
N PRO A 216 -1.59 28.92 -22.11
CA PRO A 216 -0.17 29.26 -22.09
C PRO A 216 0.37 29.73 -20.74
N LYS A 217 -0.48 29.92 -19.74
CA LYS A 217 -0.10 30.28 -18.37
C LYS A 217 0.26 29.08 -17.48
N PHE A 218 -0.03 27.86 -17.91
CA PHE A 218 0.25 26.68 -17.11
C PHE A 218 1.73 26.28 -17.19
N ASP A 219 2.38 26.15 -16.04
CA ASP A 219 3.79 25.77 -15.97
C ASP A 219 3.94 24.24 -16.04
N LYS A 220 4.90 23.78 -16.87
CA LYS A 220 5.29 22.37 -16.95
C LYS A 220 5.89 21.85 -15.65
N GLU A 221 6.43 22.75 -14.83
CA GLU A 221 7.12 22.43 -13.60
C GLU A 221 6.18 22.51 -12.39
N THR A 222 6.18 21.45 -11.59
CA THR A 222 5.46 21.43 -10.31
C THR A 222 6.46 21.28 -9.17
N PRO A 223 6.75 22.35 -8.42
CA PRO A 223 7.58 22.27 -7.22
C PRO A 223 6.78 21.70 -6.05
N ALA A 224 7.45 20.93 -5.19
CA ALA A 224 6.88 20.47 -3.93
C ALA A 224 7.96 20.44 -2.84
N TYR A 225 7.59 20.74 -1.60
CA TYR A 225 8.53 20.78 -0.49
C TYR A 225 7.89 20.34 0.83
N SER A 226 8.75 19.86 1.74
CA SER A 226 8.33 19.54 3.11
C SER A 226 9.33 20.03 4.15
N GLY A 227 8.81 20.37 5.33
CA GLY A 227 9.59 20.63 6.53
C GLY A 227 9.16 19.68 7.65
N ARG A 228 10.14 19.15 8.40
CA ARG A 228 9.92 18.17 9.46
C ARG A 228 10.67 18.53 10.73
N VAL A 229 10.04 18.28 11.87
CA VAL A 229 10.69 18.36 13.19
C VAL A 229 10.22 17.17 14.04
N GLY A 230 11.15 16.56 14.76
CA GLY A 230 10.89 15.48 15.69
C GLY A 230 11.59 15.68 17.03
N PHE A 231 10.92 15.33 18.11
CA PHE A 231 11.44 15.38 19.48
C PHE A 231 11.13 14.06 20.20
N SER A 232 12.09 13.58 21.00
CA SER A 232 11.87 12.42 21.86
C SER A 232 12.62 12.56 23.19
N LYS A 233 11.95 12.16 24.28
CA LYS A 233 12.56 12.12 25.62
C LYS A 233 11.79 11.22 26.57
N GLY A 234 12.47 10.33 27.29
CA GLY A 234 11.90 9.56 28.39
C GLY A 234 10.70 8.69 28.00
N GLY A 235 10.71 8.12 26.78
CA GLY A 235 9.59 7.32 26.24
C GLY A 235 8.52 8.15 25.53
N PHE A 236 8.52 9.46 25.64
CA PHE A 236 7.66 10.37 24.88
C PHE A 236 8.31 10.70 23.53
N TYR A 237 7.52 10.80 22.47
CA TYR A 237 7.93 11.37 21.19
C TYR A 237 6.82 12.24 20.60
N ALA A 238 7.24 13.23 19.83
CA ALA A 238 6.38 14.08 19.01
C ALA A 238 7.09 14.39 17.70
N ALA A 239 6.39 14.28 16.59
CA ALA A 239 6.91 14.64 15.28
C ALA A 239 5.82 15.34 14.46
N THR A 240 6.23 16.31 13.66
CA THR A 240 5.35 16.97 12.70
C THR A 240 6.03 17.11 11.36
N GLU A 241 5.24 16.99 10.31
CA GLU A 241 5.66 17.21 8.93
C GLU A 241 4.59 18.01 8.20
N TYR A 242 5.01 19.12 7.58
CA TYR A 242 4.18 19.90 6.68
C TYR A 242 4.69 19.73 5.25
N ASN A 243 3.77 19.48 4.33
CA ASN A 243 4.04 19.27 2.91
C ASN A 243 3.23 20.27 2.09
N TYR A 244 3.83 20.77 1.03
CA TYR A 244 3.21 21.62 0.02
C TYR A 244 3.53 21.09 -1.37
N LYS A 245 2.54 21.04 -2.23
CA LYS A 245 2.64 20.72 -3.66
C LYS A 245 2.16 21.92 -4.46
N GLY A 246 2.92 22.35 -5.45
CA GLY A 246 2.54 23.41 -6.38
C GLY A 246 1.26 23.08 -7.16
N GLU A 247 0.80 24.07 -7.89
CA GLU A 247 -0.44 24.00 -8.66
C GLU A 247 -0.38 22.92 -9.74
N GLU A 248 -1.47 22.16 -9.85
CA GLU A 248 -1.70 21.17 -10.90
C GLU A 248 -3.19 21.17 -11.31
N PRO A 249 -3.51 20.85 -12.58
CA PRO A 249 -4.88 20.69 -13.02
C PRO A 249 -5.57 19.56 -12.25
N ILE A 250 -6.82 19.77 -11.88
CA ILE A 250 -7.65 18.80 -11.19
C ILE A 250 -8.24 17.84 -12.22
N TYR A 251 -8.17 16.56 -11.93
CA TYR A 251 -8.86 15.54 -12.71
C TYR A 251 -10.33 15.45 -12.28
N GLN A 252 -11.22 15.71 -13.23
CA GLN A 252 -12.65 15.54 -13.06
C GLN A 252 -13.11 14.23 -13.70
N PRO A 253 -13.90 13.39 -13.01
CA PRO A 253 -14.33 12.09 -13.54
C PRO A 253 -15.10 12.17 -14.87
N THR A 254 -15.79 13.27 -15.12
CA THR A 254 -16.65 13.46 -16.30
C THR A 254 -15.94 14.13 -17.47
N THR A 255 -14.93 14.98 -17.22
CA THR A 255 -14.29 15.83 -18.24
C THR A 255 -12.80 15.55 -18.43
N GLY A 256 -12.19 14.73 -17.56
CA GLY A 256 -10.75 14.47 -17.57
C GLY A 256 -9.97 15.55 -16.82
N LEU A 257 -8.72 15.83 -17.24
CA LEU A 257 -7.94 16.93 -16.70
C LEU A 257 -8.56 18.27 -17.06
N ASP A 258 -8.84 19.07 -16.03
CA ASP A 258 -9.41 20.41 -16.17
C ASP A 258 -8.30 21.45 -15.95
N TYR A 259 -7.80 22.03 -17.04
CA TYR A 259 -6.73 23.01 -17.01
C TYR A 259 -7.23 24.42 -16.62
N ASP A 260 -8.53 24.64 -16.55
CA ASP A 260 -9.14 25.85 -15.97
C ASP A 260 -9.35 25.72 -14.46
N PHE A 261 -9.25 24.51 -13.93
CA PHE A 261 -9.37 24.21 -12.51
C PHE A 261 -8.03 23.71 -11.93
N ILE A 262 -7.18 24.66 -11.56
CA ILE A 262 -5.81 24.42 -11.11
C ILE A 262 -5.70 24.75 -9.62
N LYS A 263 -5.19 23.82 -8.80
CA LYS A 263 -5.06 24.00 -7.35
C LYS A 263 -3.73 23.46 -6.82
N PRO A 264 -3.13 24.15 -5.84
CA PRO A 264 -2.03 23.57 -5.06
C PRO A 264 -2.54 22.47 -4.11
N GLY A 265 -1.62 21.78 -3.47
CA GLY A 265 -1.91 20.80 -2.43
C GLY A 265 -1.12 21.06 -1.16
N ASN A 266 -1.67 20.68 -0.02
CA ASN A 266 -0.95 20.76 1.24
C ASN A 266 -1.36 19.65 2.21
N ALA A 267 -0.45 19.27 3.11
CA ALA A 267 -0.73 18.30 4.15
C ALA A 267 0.05 18.60 5.42
N LEU A 268 -0.60 18.38 6.55
CA LEU A 268 0.00 18.40 7.88
C LEU A 268 -0.15 17.02 8.51
N LEU A 269 0.95 16.43 8.94
CA LEU A 269 1.00 15.18 9.68
C LEU A 269 1.59 15.44 11.06
N VAL A 270 0.92 14.97 12.12
CA VAL A 270 1.39 15.05 13.50
C VAL A 270 1.34 13.67 14.11
N ASN A 271 2.48 13.23 14.66
CA ASN A 271 2.62 11.98 15.39
C ASN A 271 3.01 12.27 16.83
N LEU A 272 2.28 11.69 17.76
CA LEU A 272 2.54 11.79 19.19
C LEU A 272 2.55 10.40 19.80
N GLY A 273 3.43 10.15 20.72
CA GLY A 273 3.39 8.86 21.40
C GLY A 273 4.12 8.83 22.73
N TYR A 274 3.75 7.84 23.52
CA TYR A 274 4.37 7.55 24.79
C TYR A 274 4.51 6.05 24.98
N SER A 275 5.68 5.61 25.36
CA SER A 275 5.93 4.20 25.64
C SER A 275 6.68 4.00 26.95
N GLN A 276 6.21 3.04 27.73
CA GLN A 276 6.90 2.51 28.91
C GLN A 276 6.64 1.01 29.03
N LYS A 277 7.32 0.36 29.96
CA LYS A 277 7.15 -1.10 30.15
C LYS A 277 5.69 -1.48 30.37
N GLY A 278 5.09 -2.12 29.39
CA GLY A 278 3.72 -2.62 29.41
C GLY A 278 2.63 -1.64 28.98
N LEU A 279 2.97 -0.40 28.66
CA LEU A 279 2.04 0.61 28.13
C LEU A 279 2.62 1.23 26.87
N GLY A 280 1.81 1.35 25.83
CA GLY A 280 2.08 2.17 24.65
C GLY A 280 0.86 2.99 24.31
N ILE A 281 1.09 4.24 23.95
CA ILE A 281 0.09 5.20 23.47
C ILE A 281 0.65 5.82 22.21
N ASP A 282 -0.15 5.88 21.17
CA ASP A 282 0.21 6.48 19.90
C ASP A 282 -0.97 7.25 19.34
N ALA A 283 -0.71 8.42 18.75
CA ALA A 283 -1.69 9.23 18.08
C ALA A 283 -1.11 9.80 16.81
N THR A 284 -1.81 9.61 15.70
CA THR A 284 -1.47 10.21 14.41
C THR A 284 -2.65 11.05 13.94
N LEU A 285 -2.38 12.31 13.63
CA LEU A 285 -3.36 13.25 13.05
C LEU A 285 -2.87 13.67 11.68
N ARG A 286 -3.76 13.72 10.71
CA ARG A 286 -3.46 14.21 9.37
C ARG A 286 -4.57 15.11 8.85
N ARG A 287 -4.17 16.24 8.29
CA ARG A 287 -4.97 17.06 7.39
C ARG A 287 -4.31 17.01 6.03
N MET A 288 -5.08 16.80 4.98
CA MET A 288 -4.56 16.69 3.62
C MET A 288 -5.55 17.24 2.61
N GLU A 289 -5.07 18.07 1.70
CA GLU A 289 -5.83 18.68 0.62
C GLU A 289 -5.06 18.52 -0.69
N ASN A 290 -5.69 17.96 -1.71
CA ASN A 290 -5.14 17.82 -3.06
C ASN A 290 -3.67 17.32 -3.11
N MET A 291 -3.34 16.30 -2.33
CA MET A 291 -1.97 15.76 -2.22
C MET A 291 -1.68 14.59 -3.16
N SER A 292 -2.56 14.29 -4.11
CA SER A 292 -2.19 13.35 -5.17
C SER A 292 -1.12 13.98 -6.05
N PHE A 293 0.09 13.43 -6.02
CA PHE A 293 1.22 13.89 -6.81
C PHE A 293 1.62 12.79 -7.78
N LEU A 294 1.31 12.99 -9.05
CA LEU A 294 1.47 11.99 -10.10
C LEU A 294 2.72 12.28 -10.92
N SER A 295 3.41 11.25 -11.38
CA SER A 295 4.53 11.38 -12.33
C SER A 295 4.05 11.83 -13.71
N ASP A 296 2.89 11.34 -14.16
CA ASP A 296 2.25 11.81 -15.40
C ASP A 296 0.92 12.47 -15.03
N ARG A 297 0.57 13.55 -15.71
CA ARG A 297 -0.67 14.28 -15.44
C ARG A 297 -1.89 13.50 -15.92
N GLU A 298 -1.77 12.81 -17.03
CA GLU A 298 -2.88 12.01 -17.54
C GLU A 298 -3.02 10.68 -16.81
N PRO A 299 -4.25 10.33 -16.42
CA PRO A 299 -4.52 9.03 -15.84
C PRO A 299 -4.37 7.93 -16.87
N PHE A 300 -3.93 6.76 -16.46
CA PHE A 300 -3.96 5.59 -17.30
C PHE A 300 -5.39 5.06 -17.37
N VAL A 301 -5.99 5.07 -18.56
CA VAL A 301 -7.33 4.53 -18.79
C VAL A 301 -7.20 3.09 -19.26
N TYR A 302 -7.67 2.14 -18.46
CA TYR A 302 -7.80 0.76 -18.90
C TYR A 302 -8.98 0.65 -19.84
N GLN A 303 -8.72 0.31 -21.11
CA GLN A 303 -9.78 -0.11 -22.00
C GLN A 303 -10.17 -1.55 -21.67
N SER A 304 -11.41 -1.75 -21.26
CA SER A 304 -11.98 -3.08 -21.10
C SER A 304 -12.14 -3.73 -22.46
N ASN A 305 -11.46 -4.82 -22.68
CA ASN A 305 -11.70 -5.70 -23.83
C ASN A 305 -12.92 -6.60 -23.61
N GLY A 306 -14.02 -6.05 -23.07
CA GLY A 306 -15.26 -6.79 -22.81
C GLY A 306 -15.35 -7.48 -21.45
N ASP A 307 -14.29 -7.53 -20.67
CA ASP A 307 -14.37 -8.00 -19.28
C ASP A 307 -15.02 -6.94 -18.40
N GLN A 308 -15.97 -7.32 -17.57
CA GLN A 308 -16.85 -6.46 -16.74
C GLN A 308 -16.13 -5.57 -15.71
N LEU A 309 -14.83 -5.48 -15.77
CA LEU A 309 -13.98 -4.83 -14.77
C LEU A 309 -13.58 -3.42 -15.08
N ALA A 310 -13.75 -2.99 -16.27
CA ALA A 310 -13.17 -1.74 -16.68
C ALA A 310 -14.21 -0.73 -17.13
N THR A 311 -15.13 -0.42 -16.31
CA THR A 311 -15.72 0.91 -16.40
C THR A 311 -14.69 1.90 -15.88
N ASN A 312 -13.85 2.46 -16.79
CA ASN A 312 -13.05 3.66 -16.54
C ASN A 312 -12.36 3.76 -15.15
N SER A 313 -11.91 2.63 -14.60
CA SER A 313 -11.16 2.68 -13.35
C SER A 313 -9.77 3.24 -13.62
N LEU A 314 -9.61 4.49 -13.29
CA LEU A 314 -8.33 5.17 -13.35
C LEU A 314 -7.41 4.58 -12.29
N ASP A 315 -6.46 3.75 -12.69
CA ASP A 315 -5.42 3.31 -11.78
C ASP A 315 -4.27 4.30 -11.80
N TYR A 316 -4.13 5.02 -10.70
CA TYR A 316 -3.04 5.97 -10.50
C TYR A 316 -1.92 5.39 -9.65
N ASN A 317 -2.08 4.20 -9.08
CA ASN A 317 -1.10 3.67 -8.12
C ASN A 317 0.26 3.44 -8.77
N ASP A 318 0.29 3.17 -10.08
CA ASP A 318 1.53 2.96 -10.84
C ASP A 318 2.22 4.27 -11.24
N ARG A 319 1.61 5.44 -10.98
CA ARG A 319 2.11 6.76 -11.39
C ARG A 319 2.19 7.77 -10.25
N VAL A 320 1.96 7.34 -9.02
CA VAL A 320 1.98 8.20 -7.83
C VAL A 320 3.40 8.34 -7.30
N LEU A 321 3.89 9.56 -7.21
CA LEU A 321 5.15 9.90 -6.54
C LEU A 321 4.97 9.96 -5.03
N SER A 322 3.82 10.48 -4.57
CA SER A 322 3.46 10.60 -3.15
C SER A 322 2.97 9.28 -2.57
N PHE A 323 3.16 9.11 -1.28
CA PHE A 323 2.63 7.98 -0.52
C PHE A 323 1.68 8.50 0.57
N THR A 324 0.41 8.20 0.41
CA THR A 324 -0.66 8.63 1.32
C THR A 324 -1.47 7.43 1.81
N PRO A 325 -0.92 6.65 2.74
CA PRO A 325 -1.61 5.47 3.26
C PRO A 325 -2.83 5.87 4.07
N ALA A 326 -3.85 5.03 4.11
CA ALA A 326 -4.90 5.13 5.11
C ALA A 326 -4.29 4.94 6.50
N LEU A 327 -4.55 5.89 7.39
CA LEU A 327 -4.11 5.82 8.78
C LEU A 327 -5.25 5.22 9.62
N THR A 328 -5.53 3.94 9.38
CA THR A 328 -6.52 3.14 10.09
C THR A 328 -5.93 1.79 10.42
N LYS A 329 -6.38 1.16 11.48
CA LYS A 329 -5.90 -0.16 11.84
C LYS A 329 -6.29 -1.18 10.77
N GLN A 330 -5.31 -1.92 10.27
CA GLN A 330 -5.55 -3.11 9.47
C GLN A 330 -5.84 -4.28 10.43
N HIS A 331 -7.06 -4.78 10.39
CA HIS A 331 -7.54 -5.82 11.30
C HIS A 331 -7.07 -7.20 10.89
N HIS A 332 -6.90 -8.07 11.89
CA HIS A 332 -6.74 -9.50 11.68
C HIS A 332 -8.07 -10.19 11.28
N SER A 333 -9.20 -9.53 11.50
CA SER A 333 -10.53 -9.96 11.06
C SER A 333 -10.68 -9.83 9.54
N ASN A 334 -11.15 -10.88 8.88
CA ASN A 334 -11.46 -10.87 7.45
C ASN A 334 -12.70 -9.99 7.16
N LEU A 335 -13.70 -10.03 8.05
CA LEU A 335 -14.93 -9.27 7.88
C LEU A 335 -14.72 -7.77 8.05
N ALA A 336 -13.85 -7.34 8.97
CA ALA A 336 -13.50 -5.94 9.13
C ALA A 336 -12.80 -5.34 7.90
N ASN A 337 -12.18 -6.19 7.08
CA ASN A 337 -11.53 -5.78 5.84
C ASN A 337 -12.47 -5.77 4.61
N ILE A 338 -13.80 -5.85 4.81
CA ILE A 338 -14.79 -5.65 3.76
C ILE A 338 -14.97 -4.15 3.47
N TYR A 339 -15.03 -3.33 4.52
CA TYR A 339 -15.19 -1.87 4.44
C TYR A 339 -13.89 -1.19 4.87
N VAL A 340 -12.95 -1.08 3.93
CA VAL A 340 -11.62 -0.54 4.20
C VAL A 340 -11.57 0.93 3.78
N TYR A 341 -11.11 1.78 4.69
CA TYR A 341 -10.88 3.19 4.39
C TYR A 341 -9.69 3.37 3.47
N GLN A 342 -9.87 4.18 2.46
CA GLN A 342 -8.84 4.63 1.54
C GLN A 342 -8.61 6.12 1.74
N ALA A 343 -7.35 6.54 1.83
CA ALA A 343 -7.00 7.95 2.01
C ALA A 343 -7.57 8.81 0.87
N GLN A 344 -8.20 9.93 1.22
CA GLN A 344 -8.85 10.84 0.30
C GLN A 344 -7.91 12.00 -0.04
N ASN A 345 -6.93 11.73 -0.91
CA ASN A 345 -5.87 12.67 -1.28
C ASN A 345 -6.15 13.47 -2.56
N ARG A 346 -7.32 13.30 -3.16
CA ARG A 346 -7.74 13.95 -4.41
C ARG A 346 -8.94 14.83 -4.19
N VAL A 347 -9.00 15.87 -5.00
CA VAL A 347 -10.20 16.67 -5.18
C VAL A 347 -11.13 15.96 -6.15
N ASN A 348 -12.42 15.98 -5.85
CA ASN A 348 -13.49 15.59 -6.75
C ASN A 348 -14.68 16.52 -6.48
N ILE A 349 -15.07 17.31 -7.47
CA ILE A 349 -16.22 18.21 -7.40
C ILE A 349 -17.14 17.87 -8.55
N ASP A 350 -18.26 17.27 -8.25
CA ASP A 350 -19.23 16.80 -9.25
C ASP A 350 -20.65 17.21 -8.84
N VAL A 351 -21.17 18.22 -9.54
CA VAL A 351 -22.53 18.71 -9.34
C VAL A 351 -23.62 17.69 -9.67
N THR A 352 -23.32 16.77 -10.59
CA THR A 352 -24.29 15.77 -11.05
C THR A 352 -24.55 14.73 -9.96
N THR A 353 -23.49 14.30 -9.29
CA THR A 353 -23.57 13.33 -8.20
C THR A 353 -23.63 13.97 -6.82
N ASN A 354 -23.45 15.31 -6.76
CA ASN A 354 -23.30 16.06 -5.52
C ASN A 354 -22.19 15.46 -4.61
N ILE A 355 -21.10 14.96 -5.22
CA ILE A 355 -19.93 14.46 -4.51
C ILE A 355 -18.85 15.53 -4.53
N ASN A 356 -18.71 16.25 -3.41
CA ASN A 356 -17.76 17.34 -3.28
C ASN A 356 -16.71 17.00 -2.23
N LYS A 357 -15.52 16.60 -2.70
CA LYS A 357 -14.38 16.20 -1.87
C LYS A 357 -13.19 17.07 -2.16
N THR A 358 -12.57 17.61 -1.13
CA THR A 358 -11.36 18.44 -1.25
C THR A 358 -10.14 17.83 -0.60
N GLY A 359 -10.32 16.73 0.14
CA GLY A 359 -9.27 16.05 0.86
C GLY A 359 -9.79 15.34 2.09
N GLU A 360 -8.99 15.28 3.14
CA GLU A 360 -9.38 14.66 4.41
C GLU A 360 -8.76 15.33 5.62
N ILE A 361 -9.46 15.25 6.75
CA ILE A 361 -8.94 15.55 8.08
C ILE A 361 -9.37 14.47 9.05
N GLY A 362 -8.46 14.04 9.91
CA GLY A 362 -8.77 13.02 10.90
C GLY A 362 -7.54 12.48 11.58
N GLY A 363 -7.71 11.32 12.19
CA GLY A 363 -6.60 10.66 12.86
C GLY A 363 -6.95 9.31 13.45
N GLN A 364 -5.90 8.71 13.97
CA GLN A 364 -5.93 7.42 14.66
C GLN A 364 -5.29 7.56 16.03
N PHE A 365 -5.86 6.89 17.01
CA PHE A 365 -5.35 6.79 18.38
C PHE A 365 -5.30 5.34 18.81
N ASP A 366 -4.14 4.91 19.26
CA ASP A 366 -3.85 3.56 19.72
C ASP A 366 -3.37 3.55 21.16
N VAL A 367 -3.93 2.66 21.96
CA VAL A 367 -3.43 2.39 23.32
C VAL A 367 -3.35 0.90 23.52
N PHE A 368 -2.26 0.40 24.06
CA PHE A 368 -2.23 -0.95 24.57
C PHE A 368 -1.66 -1.00 26.00
N TYR A 369 -2.17 -1.96 26.77
CA TYR A 369 -1.68 -2.24 28.11
C TYR A 369 -1.49 -3.74 28.33
N ASN A 370 -0.33 -4.10 28.86
CA ASN A 370 0.01 -5.47 29.23
C ASN A 370 -0.16 -5.66 30.75
N PHE A 371 -1.26 -6.25 31.15
CA PHE A 371 -1.47 -6.64 32.55
C PHE A 371 -0.45 -7.69 32.99
N LYS A 372 0.23 -7.42 34.10
CA LYS A 372 1.32 -8.27 34.60
C LYS A 372 0.79 -9.65 35.00
N LYS A 373 1.64 -10.67 34.83
CA LYS A 373 1.40 -12.01 35.35
C LYS A 373 1.16 -11.94 36.85
N GLY A 374 0.18 -12.71 37.36
CA GLY A 374 -0.20 -12.74 38.75
C GLY A 374 -1.17 -11.63 39.21
N SER A 375 -1.44 -10.62 38.37
CA SER A 375 -2.46 -9.61 38.68
C SER A 375 -3.87 -10.15 38.41
N PRO A 376 -4.94 -9.55 38.98
CA PRO A 376 -6.32 -10.01 38.78
C PRO A 376 -6.74 -10.10 37.32
N LEU A 377 -6.43 -9.09 36.48
CA LEU A 377 -6.73 -9.06 35.05
C LEU A 377 -5.67 -9.78 34.20
N GLY A 378 -4.41 -9.81 34.66
CA GLY A 378 -3.31 -10.50 33.95
C GLY A 378 -3.39 -12.01 34.07
N GLY A 379 -3.88 -12.54 35.18
CA GLY A 379 -3.89 -13.97 35.41
C GLY A 379 -2.49 -14.59 35.45
N LYS A 380 -2.41 -15.93 35.33
CA LYS A 380 -1.12 -16.65 35.41
C LYS A 380 -0.10 -16.26 34.32
N TYR A 381 -0.54 -15.87 33.11
CA TYR A 381 0.35 -15.68 31.96
C TYR A 381 0.44 -14.24 31.45
N GLY A 382 -0.37 -13.33 32.02
CA GLY A 382 -0.54 -11.96 31.51
C GLY A 382 -1.68 -11.86 30.50
N THR A 383 -2.19 -10.64 30.34
CA THR A 383 -3.24 -10.31 29.35
C THR A 383 -2.85 -8.99 28.69
N LYS A 384 -2.93 -8.92 27.36
CA LYS A 384 -2.79 -7.66 26.60
C LYS A 384 -4.18 -7.17 26.23
N VAL A 385 -4.45 -5.90 26.46
CA VAL A 385 -5.63 -5.20 25.96
C VAL A 385 -5.14 -4.07 25.07
N ALA A 386 -5.75 -3.90 23.92
CA ALA A 386 -5.49 -2.79 23.01
C ALA A 386 -6.82 -2.13 22.65
N LEU A 387 -6.81 -0.81 22.56
CA LEU A 387 -7.89 0.03 22.06
C LEU A 387 -7.37 0.82 20.88
N ASN A 388 -8.12 0.85 19.80
CA ASN A 388 -7.84 1.69 18.66
C ASN A 388 -9.11 2.48 18.28
N VAL A 389 -8.91 3.74 17.91
CA VAL A 389 -9.96 4.66 17.47
C VAL A 389 -9.45 5.41 16.26
N SER A 390 -10.19 5.40 15.16
CA SER A 390 -9.90 6.26 14.02
C SER A 390 -11.16 6.96 13.51
N ASN A 391 -11.01 8.20 13.05
CA ASN A 391 -12.07 9.00 12.46
C ASN A 391 -11.52 9.85 11.32
N TRP A 392 -12.27 9.88 10.20
CA TRP A 392 -11.89 10.58 8.99
C TRP A 392 -13.08 11.32 8.40
N PHE A 393 -12.85 12.56 8.00
CA PHE A 393 -13.85 13.48 7.48
C PHE A 393 -13.33 14.15 6.21
N ASN A 394 -14.22 14.58 5.32
CA ASN A 394 -13.90 15.55 4.28
C ASN A 394 -13.40 16.86 4.94
N LEU A 395 -12.71 17.69 4.20
CA LEU A 395 -12.46 19.05 4.66
C LEU A 395 -13.77 19.85 4.57
N ASP A 396 -13.98 20.73 5.55
CA ASP A 396 -15.01 21.76 5.44
C ASP A 396 -14.56 22.78 4.39
N ALA A 397 -15.39 23.02 3.38
CA ALA A 397 -15.07 23.90 2.26
C ALA A 397 -16.30 24.62 1.74
N ASP A 398 -16.10 25.82 1.25
CA ASP A 398 -17.08 26.55 0.46
C ASP A 398 -16.87 26.22 -1.02
N PHE A 399 -17.95 25.87 -1.75
CA PHE A 399 -17.90 25.45 -3.15
C PHE A 399 -18.59 26.47 -4.04
N GLU A 400 -17.94 26.77 -5.16
CA GLU A 400 -18.47 27.58 -6.23
C GLU A 400 -18.56 26.73 -7.50
N PHE A 401 -19.63 26.90 -8.29
CA PHE A 401 -19.87 26.07 -9.47
C PHE A 401 -20.03 26.87 -10.76
N GLU A 402 -20.18 28.18 -10.66
CA GLU A 402 -20.40 29.06 -11.80
C GLU A 402 -19.48 30.27 -11.73
N ASP A 403 -19.03 30.75 -12.87
CA ASP A 403 -18.30 32.00 -12.99
C ASP A 403 -19.27 33.21 -12.94
N GLU A 404 -18.73 34.42 -12.99
CA GLU A 404 -19.51 35.70 -12.99
C GLU A 404 -20.53 35.77 -14.15
N ASN A 405 -20.39 34.96 -15.18
CA ASN A 405 -21.28 34.92 -16.36
C ASN A 405 -22.28 33.76 -16.30
N GLY A 406 -22.27 32.95 -15.25
CA GLY A 406 -23.12 31.77 -15.07
C GLY A 406 -22.64 30.54 -15.86
N ALA A 407 -21.40 30.53 -16.34
CA ALA A 407 -20.80 29.33 -16.96
C ALA A 407 -20.29 28.40 -15.87
N TYR A 408 -20.42 27.09 -16.11
CA TYR A 408 -19.92 26.09 -15.17
C TYR A 408 -18.40 26.19 -15.02
N LYS A 409 -17.97 26.54 -13.83
CA LYS A 409 -16.57 26.68 -13.44
C LYS A 409 -16.43 26.28 -11.97
N PRO A 410 -16.12 25.00 -11.70
CA PRO A 410 -16.01 24.53 -10.33
C PRO A 410 -14.79 25.14 -9.63
N ASP A 411 -14.99 25.57 -8.39
CA ASP A 411 -13.94 26.03 -7.50
C ASP A 411 -14.28 25.70 -6.04
N TYR A 412 -13.31 25.79 -5.14
CA TYR A 412 -13.50 25.58 -3.72
C TYR A 412 -12.48 26.36 -2.89
N ASP A 413 -12.87 26.69 -1.67
CA ASP A 413 -11.97 27.19 -0.62
C ASP A 413 -12.09 26.32 0.63
N ALA A 414 -11.06 25.51 0.88
CA ALA A 414 -11.04 24.57 1.99
C ALA A 414 -10.47 25.20 3.26
N LYS A 415 -11.23 25.12 4.36
CA LYS A 415 -10.76 25.59 5.67
C LYS A 415 -9.57 24.75 6.14
N PHE A 416 -8.57 25.42 6.71
CA PHE A 416 -7.38 24.70 7.20
C PHE A 416 -7.71 23.76 8.36
N LEU A 417 -8.58 24.15 9.28
CA LEU A 417 -9.11 23.31 10.35
C LEU A 417 -10.64 23.25 10.23
N GLY A 418 -11.19 22.07 10.22
CA GLY A 418 -12.61 21.81 10.15
C GLY A 418 -12.90 20.56 9.34
N GLY A 419 -13.71 19.67 9.91
CA GLY A 419 -14.20 18.48 9.25
C GLY A 419 -15.60 18.72 8.71
N GLY A 420 -15.81 18.41 7.44
CA GLY A 420 -17.10 18.34 6.79
C GLY A 420 -17.77 16.99 7.00
N GLU A 421 -18.30 16.42 5.92
CA GLU A 421 -18.99 15.13 5.97
C GLU A 421 -18.06 13.98 6.35
N LYS A 422 -18.55 13.04 7.17
CA LYS A 422 -17.76 11.93 7.67
C LYS A 422 -17.56 10.85 6.60
N TYR A 423 -16.33 10.47 6.37
CA TYR A 423 -15.95 9.34 5.54
C TYR A 423 -16.02 8.00 6.28
N PHE A 424 -15.31 7.93 7.40
CA PHE A 424 -15.03 6.67 8.07
C PHE A 424 -14.84 6.82 9.57
N SER A 425 -15.21 5.82 10.32
CA SER A 425 -14.67 5.59 11.66
C SER A 425 -14.54 4.11 11.96
N ASP A 426 -13.56 3.80 12.79
CA ASP A 426 -13.31 2.47 13.34
C ASP A 426 -12.99 2.60 14.83
N TYR A 427 -13.76 1.91 15.63
CA TYR A 427 -13.56 1.82 17.09
C TYR A 427 -13.42 0.36 17.44
N ASN A 428 -12.29 -0.04 18.00
CA ASN A 428 -12.08 -1.43 18.31
C ASN A 428 -11.34 -1.65 19.63
N ILE A 429 -11.67 -2.78 20.25
CA ILE A 429 -10.97 -3.31 21.41
C ILE A 429 -10.51 -4.74 21.12
N GLU A 430 -9.27 -5.01 21.45
CA GLU A 430 -8.63 -6.31 21.30
C GLU A 430 -8.10 -6.82 22.64
N VAL A 431 -8.39 -8.08 22.95
CA VAL A 431 -7.91 -8.78 24.13
C VAL A 431 -7.15 -10.03 23.71
N SER A 432 -5.85 -10.06 23.97
CA SER A 432 -5.00 -11.23 23.78
C SER A 432 -4.66 -11.85 25.13
N LYS A 433 -5.02 -13.12 25.33
CA LYS A 433 -4.82 -13.83 26.58
C LYS A 433 -4.26 -15.24 26.38
N LYS A 434 -3.23 -15.55 27.15
CA LYS A 434 -2.72 -16.90 27.26
C LYS A 434 -3.39 -17.60 28.45
N PHE A 435 -4.22 -18.60 28.19
CA PHE A 435 -4.99 -19.33 29.20
C PHE A 435 -4.19 -20.48 29.83
N SER A 436 -3.36 -21.15 29.02
CA SER A 436 -2.48 -22.23 29.47
C SER A 436 -1.11 -22.15 28.79
N LYS A 437 -0.22 -23.10 29.09
CA LYS A 437 1.06 -23.20 28.35
C LYS A 437 0.84 -23.42 26.84
N ASN A 438 -0.25 -24.07 26.49
CA ASN A 438 -0.54 -24.55 25.15
C ASN A 438 -1.68 -23.81 24.46
N PHE A 439 -2.48 -23.00 25.18
CA PHE A 439 -3.65 -22.34 24.62
C PHE A 439 -3.59 -20.82 24.81
N ARG A 440 -3.79 -20.09 23.71
CA ARG A 440 -3.93 -18.63 23.62
C ARG A 440 -5.21 -18.29 22.87
N GLY A 441 -5.91 -17.24 23.31
CA GLY A 441 -7.06 -16.67 22.61
C GLY A 441 -6.85 -15.20 22.31
N ASN A 442 -7.40 -14.77 21.18
CA ASN A 442 -7.52 -13.38 20.77
C ASN A 442 -9.00 -13.08 20.53
N PHE A 443 -9.47 -11.96 21.08
CA PHE A 443 -10.87 -11.53 20.96
C PHE A 443 -10.88 -10.08 20.52
N MET A 444 -11.77 -9.73 19.59
CA MET A 444 -11.96 -8.35 19.16
C MET A 444 -13.45 -8.03 19.05
N PHE A 445 -13.77 -6.80 19.41
CA PHE A 445 -15.01 -6.13 19.02
C PHE A 445 -14.65 -4.90 18.18
N ILE A 446 -15.30 -4.74 17.04
CA ILE A 446 -15.03 -3.67 16.09
C ILE A 446 -16.37 -3.06 15.70
N ASN A 447 -16.43 -1.72 15.75
CA ASN A 447 -17.55 -0.93 15.24
C ASN A 447 -17.04 -0.01 14.14
N GLN A 448 -17.62 -0.09 12.95
CA GLN A 448 -17.23 0.73 11.81
C GLN A 448 -18.40 1.55 11.29
N TYR A 449 -18.08 2.74 10.79
CA TYR A 449 -18.90 3.59 9.93
C TYR A 449 -18.17 3.77 8.61
N TYR A 450 -18.83 3.54 7.50
CA TYR A 450 -18.26 3.63 6.16
C TYR A 450 -19.24 4.37 5.23
N ASN A 451 -18.82 5.51 4.68
CA ASN A 451 -19.59 6.26 3.71
C ASN A 451 -19.16 5.87 2.29
N ASP A 452 -19.86 4.89 1.70
CA ASP A 452 -19.53 4.32 0.40
C ASP A 452 -19.60 5.36 -0.71
N ARG A 453 -20.63 6.22 -0.67
CA ARG A 453 -20.81 7.30 -1.64
C ARG A 453 -19.59 8.21 -1.73
N LEU A 454 -19.13 8.73 -0.61
CA LEU A 454 -18.00 9.66 -0.59
C LEU A 454 -16.66 8.96 -0.84
N ILE A 455 -16.44 7.77 -0.28
CA ILE A 455 -15.15 7.10 -0.40
C ILE A 455 -14.92 6.57 -1.80
N LYS A 456 -15.91 5.88 -2.38
CA LYS A 456 -15.80 5.27 -3.72
C LYS A 456 -16.31 6.14 -4.87
N GLY A 457 -17.03 7.22 -4.58
CA GLY A 457 -17.72 8.00 -5.61
C GLY A 457 -18.97 7.31 -6.16
N SER A 458 -19.67 6.54 -5.33
CA SER A 458 -20.89 5.83 -5.71
C SER A 458 -22.05 6.81 -5.91
N PHE A 459 -22.88 6.58 -6.94
CA PHE A 459 -24.10 7.37 -7.18
C PHE A 459 -25.20 7.10 -6.14
N ILE A 460 -25.07 6.06 -5.34
CA ILE A 460 -26.05 5.66 -4.34
C ILE A 460 -25.61 6.15 -2.99
N GLU A 461 -26.51 6.81 -2.26
CA GLU A 461 -26.30 7.12 -0.87
C GLU A 461 -26.30 5.83 -0.05
N ASN A 462 -25.11 5.38 0.30
CA ASN A 462 -24.94 4.18 1.08
C ASN A 462 -23.95 4.42 2.22
N VAL A 463 -24.51 4.57 3.42
CA VAL A 463 -23.71 4.57 4.66
C VAL A 463 -23.87 3.21 5.31
N VAL A 464 -22.78 2.53 5.56
CA VAL A 464 -22.75 1.22 6.19
C VAL A 464 -22.20 1.35 7.62
N LYS A 465 -22.97 0.85 8.59
CA LYS A 465 -22.54 0.74 9.98
C LYS A 465 -22.44 -0.72 10.35
N THR A 466 -21.30 -1.13 10.86
CA THR A 466 -21.06 -2.52 11.22
C THR A 466 -20.65 -2.68 12.68
N ASN A 467 -21.06 -3.83 13.25
CA ASN A 467 -20.52 -4.35 14.50
C ASN A 467 -19.97 -5.75 14.22
N ILE A 468 -18.71 -5.98 14.60
CA ILE A 468 -18.01 -7.24 14.32
C ILE A 468 -17.49 -7.83 15.60
N LEU A 469 -17.78 -9.10 15.82
CA LEU A 469 -17.15 -9.92 16.85
C LEU A 469 -16.18 -10.90 16.18
N PHE A 470 -14.96 -10.94 16.69
CA PHE A 470 -13.92 -11.87 16.30
C PHE A 470 -13.42 -12.64 17.50
N ALA A 471 -13.27 -13.95 17.36
CA ALA A 471 -12.67 -14.82 18.35
C ALA A 471 -11.74 -15.83 17.68
N GLU A 472 -10.50 -15.91 18.15
CA GLU A 472 -9.50 -16.86 17.68
C GLU A 472 -8.91 -17.64 18.85
N GLY A 473 -8.81 -18.94 18.69
CA GLY A 473 -8.12 -19.85 19.60
C GLY A 473 -6.92 -20.51 18.93
N ILE A 474 -5.75 -20.47 19.57
CA ILE A 474 -4.53 -21.10 19.09
C ILE A 474 -4.09 -22.14 20.11
N TYR A 475 -4.12 -23.41 19.70
CA TYR A 475 -3.67 -24.52 20.53
C TYR A 475 -2.37 -25.11 19.97
N THR A 476 -1.31 -25.10 20.78
CA THR A 476 -0.01 -25.69 20.47
C THR A 476 0.07 -27.07 21.11
N PHE A 477 0.17 -28.14 20.33
CA PHE A 477 0.25 -29.53 20.82
C PHE A 477 1.61 -29.81 21.42
N SER A 478 2.59 -30.12 20.57
CA SER A 478 3.97 -30.36 20.96
C SER A 478 4.91 -29.97 19.82
N GLY A 479 6.07 -29.44 20.13
CA GLY A 479 7.03 -28.96 19.11
C GLY A 479 6.42 -27.83 18.28
N SER A 480 6.39 -27.99 16.97
CA SER A 480 5.89 -27.01 15.98
C SER A 480 4.45 -27.26 15.52
N ARG A 481 3.72 -28.21 16.13
CA ARG A 481 2.33 -28.48 15.77
C ARG A 481 1.39 -27.52 16.47
N SER A 482 0.49 -26.89 15.70
CA SER A 482 -0.54 -26.00 16.23
C SER A 482 -1.82 -26.05 15.39
N LEU A 483 -2.93 -25.81 16.06
CA LEU A 483 -4.25 -25.60 15.47
C LEU A 483 -4.72 -24.20 15.82
N THR A 484 -5.06 -23.43 14.81
CA THR A 484 -5.72 -22.14 14.94
C THR A 484 -7.16 -22.27 14.44
N VAL A 485 -8.12 -21.79 15.23
CA VAL A 485 -9.51 -21.68 14.83
C VAL A 485 -9.96 -20.26 15.10
N GLY A 486 -10.39 -19.57 14.06
CA GLY A 486 -10.94 -18.22 14.09
C GLY A 486 -12.40 -18.22 13.64
N ALA A 487 -13.26 -17.55 14.38
CA ALA A 487 -14.66 -17.35 14.02
C ALA A 487 -15.01 -15.87 14.12
N GLU A 488 -15.81 -15.40 13.18
CA GLU A 488 -16.20 -14.00 13.07
C GLU A 488 -17.68 -13.89 12.73
N HIS A 489 -18.29 -12.82 13.23
CA HIS A 489 -19.63 -12.44 12.82
C HIS A 489 -19.73 -10.91 12.69
N MET A 490 -20.32 -10.45 11.59
CA MET A 490 -20.60 -9.05 11.32
C MET A 490 -22.10 -8.83 11.21
N TRP A 491 -22.60 -7.88 11.96
CA TRP A 491 -23.91 -7.26 11.76
C TRP A 491 -23.70 -5.94 11.04
N ALA A 492 -24.40 -5.75 9.93
CA ALA A 492 -24.39 -4.48 9.19
C ALA A 492 -25.84 -4.04 8.91
N ASP A 493 -26.06 -2.74 8.94
CA ASP A 493 -27.39 -2.16 8.74
C ASP A 493 -27.76 -2.01 7.26
N ASN A 494 -26.76 -1.96 6.39
CA ASN A 494 -26.94 -1.67 4.97
C ASN A 494 -25.98 -2.50 4.10
N ASP A 495 -25.97 -2.27 2.78
CA ASP A 495 -25.23 -3.02 1.77
C ASP A 495 -25.55 -4.52 1.84
N ARG A 496 -24.57 -5.38 1.97
CA ARG A 496 -24.74 -6.84 2.02
C ARG A 496 -25.13 -7.38 3.39
N LYS A 497 -25.35 -6.51 4.37
CA LYS A 497 -25.80 -6.83 5.73
C LYS A 497 -24.91 -7.85 6.44
N ASN A 498 -25.47 -8.97 6.90
CA ASN A 498 -24.82 -9.85 7.86
C ASN A 498 -23.88 -10.88 7.21
N TRP A 499 -22.74 -11.12 7.88
CA TRP A 499 -21.74 -12.09 7.46
C TRP A 499 -21.28 -12.96 8.62
N ALA A 500 -20.90 -14.18 8.30
CA ALA A 500 -20.18 -15.06 9.20
C ALA A 500 -18.90 -15.56 8.53
N SER A 501 -17.85 -15.79 9.30
CA SER A 501 -16.61 -16.38 8.77
C SER A 501 -16.02 -17.38 9.74
N LEU A 502 -15.42 -18.42 9.20
CA LEU A 502 -14.68 -19.46 9.92
C LEU A 502 -13.33 -19.71 9.25
N LEU A 503 -12.26 -19.69 10.02
CA LEU A 503 -10.92 -20.07 9.60
C LEU A 503 -10.43 -21.22 10.47
N VAL A 504 -9.88 -22.26 9.84
CA VAL A 504 -9.16 -23.34 10.50
C VAL A 504 -7.79 -23.49 9.85
N GLU A 505 -6.72 -23.33 10.61
CA GLU A 505 -5.36 -23.54 10.16
C GLU A 505 -4.67 -24.60 11.04
N TYR A 506 -4.07 -25.61 10.40
CA TYR A 506 -3.29 -26.62 11.07
C TYR A 506 -1.85 -26.63 10.58
N ASN A 507 -0.93 -26.33 11.49
CA ASN A 507 0.50 -26.47 11.28
C ASN A 507 0.92 -27.86 11.77
N HIS A 508 1.20 -28.77 10.83
CA HIS A 508 1.63 -30.15 11.13
C HIS A 508 3.05 -30.18 11.70
N ASN A 509 3.95 -29.37 11.14
CA ASN A 509 5.32 -29.18 11.59
C ASN A 509 5.88 -27.86 11.03
N MET A 510 7.16 -27.61 11.16
CA MET A 510 7.81 -26.40 10.60
C MET A 510 7.72 -26.31 9.07
N ASN A 511 7.47 -27.41 8.39
CA ASN A 511 7.49 -27.47 6.94
C ASN A 511 6.09 -27.43 6.31
N TRP A 512 5.09 -28.05 6.94
CA TRP A 512 3.76 -28.23 6.38
C TRP A 512 2.69 -27.50 7.16
N SER A 513 1.88 -26.72 6.45
CA SER A 513 0.65 -26.12 6.98
C SER A 513 -0.49 -26.29 5.98
N VAL A 514 -1.70 -26.42 6.49
CA VAL A 514 -2.95 -26.45 5.71
C VAL A 514 -3.94 -25.49 6.35
N PHE A 515 -4.79 -24.85 5.54
CA PHE A 515 -5.86 -24.02 6.03
C PHE A 515 -7.13 -24.20 5.19
N VAL A 516 -8.26 -23.94 5.83
CA VAL A 516 -9.58 -23.81 5.19
C VAL A 516 -10.23 -22.58 5.80
N MET A 517 -10.82 -21.75 4.97
CA MET A 517 -11.56 -20.56 5.36
C MET A 517 -12.86 -20.49 4.57
N ASP A 518 -13.93 -20.03 5.19
CA ASP A 518 -15.17 -19.68 4.52
C ASP A 518 -15.71 -18.37 5.09
N MET A 519 -16.20 -17.51 4.21
CA MET A 519 -16.94 -16.30 4.55
C MET A 519 -18.29 -16.39 3.86
N TYR A 520 -19.35 -16.32 4.61
CA TYR A 520 -20.71 -16.43 4.11
C TYR A 520 -21.50 -15.16 4.36
N ASN A 521 -22.02 -14.57 3.29
CA ASN A 521 -22.99 -13.49 3.35
C ASN A 521 -24.40 -14.07 3.35
N TYR A 522 -25.15 -13.87 4.42
CA TYR A 522 -26.47 -14.48 4.58
C TYR A 522 -27.60 -13.48 4.89
N GLY A 523 -27.26 -12.24 5.18
CA GLY A 523 -28.19 -11.25 5.71
C GLY A 523 -28.78 -10.29 4.69
N PHE A 524 -28.67 -10.55 3.40
CA PHE A 524 -29.28 -9.74 2.36
C PHE A 524 -30.78 -10.04 2.24
N GLU A 525 -31.60 -9.01 2.12
CA GLU A 525 -33.04 -9.10 1.84
C GLU A 525 -33.31 -8.70 0.39
N GLU A 526 -34.05 -9.50 -0.36
CA GLU A 526 -34.31 -9.29 -1.80
C GLU A 526 -35.26 -8.12 -2.09
N GLU A 527 -35.96 -7.58 -1.08
CA GLU A 527 -36.96 -6.54 -1.30
C GLU A 527 -36.34 -5.15 -1.42
N GLY A 528 -36.31 -4.61 -2.64
CA GLY A 528 -36.20 -3.19 -2.92
C GLY A 528 -34.93 -2.67 -3.55
N ASN A 529 -33.93 -3.47 -3.88
CA ASN A 529 -32.74 -2.99 -4.60
C ASN A 529 -32.88 -3.19 -6.12
N LEU A 530 -33.26 -2.11 -6.80
CA LEU A 530 -33.40 -2.03 -8.27
C LEU A 530 -32.04 -2.07 -9.04
N ILE A 531 -30.93 -2.40 -8.37
CA ILE A 531 -29.62 -2.19 -8.99
C ILE A 531 -29.03 -3.46 -9.58
N ASP A 532 -29.56 -4.66 -9.28
CA ASP A 532 -28.72 -5.81 -9.52
C ASP A 532 -29.34 -7.13 -9.97
N ASP A 533 -30.04 -7.11 -11.06
CA ASP A 533 -30.17 -8.35 -11.85
C ASP A 533 -28.84 -8.80 -12.50
N ALA A 534 -27.82 -7.92 -12.56
CA ALA A 534 -26.54 -8.21 -13.22
C ALA A 534 -25.45 -8.75 -12.28
N TYR A 535 -25.54 -8.46 -10.97
CA TYR A 535 -24.51 -8.84 -9.98
C TYR A 535 -25.09 -9.53 -8.76
N ASP A 536 -26.16 -10.29 -8.95
CA ASP A 536 -26.88 -10.97 -7.87
C ASP A 536 -25.99 -11.99 -7.16
N LEU A 537 -25.27 -11.51 -6.14
CA LEU A 537 -24.21 -12.24 -5.46
C LEU A 537 -24.38 -12.24 -3.95
N PHE A 538 -25.65 -12.37 -3.54
CA PHE A 538 -26.01 -12.48 -2.14
C PHE A 538 -26.20 -13.95 -1.76
N LYS A 539 -25.98 -14.27 -0.49
CA LYS A 539 -26.03 -15.64 0.04
C LYS A 539 -24.96 -16.58 -0.55
N ILE A 540 -23.77 -16.02 -0.84
CA ILE A 540 -22.66 -16.75 -1.44
C ILE A 540 -21.58 -17.05 -0.41
N HIS A 541 -21.00 -18.23 -0.55
CA HIS A 541 -19.81 -18.67 0.16
C HIS A 541 -18.54 -18.24 -0.56
N PHE A 542 -17.65 -17.56 0.15
CA PHE A 542 -16.30 -17.20 -0.31
C PHE A 542 -15.29 -18.09 0.42
N TYR A 543 -15.17 -19.32 -0.08
CA TYR A 543 -14.29 -20.32 0.50
C TYR A 543 -12.87 -20.21 -0.04
N ASN A 544 -11.90 -20.59 0.78
CA ASN A 544 -10.49 -20.70 0.40
C ASN A 544 -9.85 -21.83 1.19
N ALA A 545 -9.14 -22.72 0.51
CA ALA A 545 -8.38 -23.79 1.13
C ALA A 545 -6.98 -23.84 0.52
N GLY A 546 -5.98 -24.18 1.33
CA GLY A 546 -4.63 -24.25 0.82
C GLY A 546 -3.69 -25.10 1.65
N ILE A 547 -2.61 -25.51 0.99
CA ILE A 547 -1.49 -26.23 1.57
C ILE A 547 -0.19 -25.49 1.27
N THR A 548 0.66 -25.38 2.27
CA THR A 548 1.97 -24.76 2.13
C THR A 548 3.06 -25.71 2.59
N TYR A 549 4.10 -25.84 1.77
CA TYR A 549 5.34 -26.53 2.12
C TYR A 549 6.50 -25.55 2.16
N ARG A 550 7.27 -25.59 3.23
CA ARG A 550 8.48 -24.76 3.43
C ARG A 550 9.67 -25.65 3.69
N LYS A 551 10.80 -25.40 3.02
CA LYS A 551 12.06 -26.06 3.29
C LYS A 551 13.22 -25.10 3.02
N ASN A 552 14.05 -24.85 4.03
CA ASN A 552 15.12 -23.87 3.97
C ASN A 552 14.59 -22.48 3.54
N SER A 553 15.14 -21.95 2.44
CA SER A 553 14.72 -20.66 1.84
C SER A 553 13.59 -20.80 0.82
N SER A 554 13.00 -21.99 0.66
CA SER A 554 11.96 -22.22 -0.34
C SER A 554 10.59 -22.40 0.30
N ARG A 555 9.57 -21.82 -0.32
CA ARG A 555 8.16 -21.96 0.02
C ARG A 555 7.36 -22.30 -1.25
N PHE A 556 6.49 -23.29 -1.13
CA PHE A 556 5.54 -23.70 -2.16
C PHE A 556 4.14 -23.66 -1.55
N SER A 557 3.20 -23.03 -2.22
CA SER A 557 1.81 -22.98 -1.77
C SER A 557 0.89 -23.34 -2.93
N LEU A 558 -0.12 -24.15 -2.64
CA LEU A 558 -1.21 -24.47 -3.54
C LEU A 558 -2.51 -24.13 -2.84
N GLY A 559 -3.40 -23.43 -3.51
CA GLY A 559 -4.70 -23.03 -3.00
C GLY A 559 -5.80 -23.24 -4.02
N TYR A 560 -7.02 -23.35 -3.51
CA TYR A 560 -8.25 -23.30 -4.30
C TYR A 560 -9.26 -22.44 -3.56
N GLY A 561 -9.89 -21.51 -4.27
CA GLY A 561 -10.84 -20.64 -3.59
C GLY A 561 -11.63 -19.74 -4.52
N ARG A 562 -12.65 -19.13 -3.92
CA ARG A 562 -13.49 -18.09 -4.48
C ARG A 562 -13.17 -16.76 -3.80
N GLN A 563 -12.61 -15.84 -4.54
CA GLN A 563 -12.21 -14.52 -4.07
C GLN A 563 -13.37 -13.52 -4.25
N ARG A 564 -13.68 -12.76 -3.19
CA ARG A 564 -14.81 -11.83 -3.19
C ARG A 564 -14.66 -10.70 -4.22
N GLY A 565 -13.45 -10.24 -4.46
CA GLY A 565 -13.19 -8.98 -5.15
C GLY A 565 -13.40 -7.77 -4.24
N GLY A 566 -13.16 -6.58 -4.76
CA GLY A 566 -13.24 -5.32 -4.03
C GLY A 566 -11.88 -4.76 -3.65
N LEU A 567 -11.81 -3.88 -2.65
CA LEU A 567 -10.55 -3.28 -2.22
C LEU A 567 -9.69 -4.29 -1.46
N VAL A 568 -8.45 -4.46 -1.92
CA VAL A 568 -7.39 -5.18 -1.24
C VAL A 568 -6.32 -4.17 -0.85
N CYS A 569 -5.94 -4.18 0.43
CA CYS A 569 -5.02 -3.18 0.98
C CYS A 569 -3.79 -3.84 1.59
N ALA A 570 -2.63 -3.21 1.40
CA ALA A 570 -1.39 -3.54 2.06
C ALA A 570 -0.70 -2.24 2.51
N GLY A 571 -0.26 -2.19 3.78
CA GLY A 571 0.39 -0.99 4.33
C GLY A 571 -0.43 0.30 4.24
N GLY A 572 -1.77 0.20 4.23
CA GLY A 572 -2.67 1.34 4.11
C GLY A 572 -2.90 1.84 2.68
N VAL A 573 -2.28 1.21 1.68
CA VAL A 573 -2.54 1.48 0.25
C VAL A 573 -3.43 0.38 -0.29
N CYS A 574 -4.45 0.77 -1.04
CA CYS A 574 -5.49 -0.13 -1.52
C CYS A 574 -5.54 -0.15 -3.04
N ARG A 575 -5.89 -1.32 -3.58
CA ARG A 575 -6.18 -1.52 -4.98
C ARG A 575 -7.49 -2.29 -5.13
N PHE A 576 -8.28 -1.92 -6.11
CA PHE A 576 -9.46 -2.69 -6.49
C PHE A 576 -9.03 -3.96 -7.24
N VAL A 577 -9.50 -5.12 -6.78
CA VAL A 577 -9.27 -6.40 -7.45
C VAL A 577 -10.60 -7.02 -7.87
N PRO A 578 -10.64 -7.68 -9.04
CA PRO A 578 -11.83 -8.35 -9.50
C PRO A 578 -12.14 -9.60 -8.69
N PRO A 579 -13.41 -10.00 -8.63
CA PRO A 579 -13.77 -11.31 -8.12
C PRO A 579 -13.22 -12.41 -9.02
N SER A 580 -12.82 -13.52 -8.42
CA SER A 580 -12.30 -14.66 -9.19
C SER A 580 -12.46 -15.97 -8.43
N THR A 581 -12.55 -17.08 -9.17
CA THR A 581 -12.56 -18.44 -8.63
C THR A 581 -11.50 -19.25 -9.33
N GLY A 582 -10.76 -20.10 -8.61
CA GLY A 582 -9.76 -20.94 -9.25
C GLY A 582 -8.68 -21.50 -8.33
N LEU A 583 -7.68 -22.11 -8.98
CA LEU A 583 -6.50 -22.66 -8.34
C LEU A 583 -5.38 -21.62 -8.34
N SER A 584 -4.72 -21.45 -7.21
CA SER A 584 -3.54 -20.58 -7.07
C SER A 584 -2.31 -21.40 -6.72
N PHE A 585 -1.16 -21.03 -7.29
CA PHE A 585 0.12 -21.65 -7.02
C PHE A 585 1.19 -20.58 -6.82
N THR A 586 1.92 -20.69 -5.71
CA THR A 586 3.00 -19.74 -5.39
C THR A 586 4.29 -20.48 -5.10
N ILE A 587 5.38 -20.05 -5.71
CA ILE A 587 6.75 -20.45 -5.40
C ILE A 587 7.52 -19.21 -4.97
N SER A 588 8.27 -19.32 -3.87
CA SER A 588 9.27 -18.32 -3.48
C SER A 588 10.52 -19.06 -3.00
N THR A 589 11.69 -18.72 -3.56
CA THR A 589 12.97 -19.32 -3.17
C THR A 589 14.09 -18.28 -3.27
N SER A 590 15.12 -18.43 -2.41
CA SER A 590 16.35 -17.63 -2.47
C SER A 590 17.60 -18.51 -2.35
N PHE A 591 18.68 -18.11 -2.98
CA PHE A 591 19.95 -18.84 -3.04
C PHE A 591 21.16 -17.90 -3.01
#